data_5966bbd4f548d06ca2621339a12152c3
#
_entry.id   5966bbd4f548d06ca2621339a12152c3
#
_cell.length_a   1.000
_cell.length_b   1.000
_cell.length_c   1.000
_cell.angle_alpha   90.00
_cell.angle_beta   90.00
_cell.angle_gamma   90.00
#
_symmetry.space_group_name_H-M   'P 1'
#
loop_
_entity.id
_entity.type
_entity.pdbx_description
1 polymer ?
#
loop_
_entity_poly.entity_id
_entity_poly.type
_entity_poly.pdbx_seq_one_letter_code
_entity_poly.pdbx_strand_id
1 'polypeptide(L)'
;MIDFHRQNRNLHIILDCDDVLLDWLGAFRRFVSAVENRPIEGLPDSWDMSGWLGLTPAASREMVVGFNHSSQFQYLEACPHAVENVTALKEMGHRLTVLTSCSDNPLIVARRKLNLDLIFGDIFEQVICLPLGESKKKWLGILERGVWIEDNYNHAVSGHDCGHKSFMVRRSHNRSHETPGDPLVTWIDDLRPIVSLLS
;
A
#
# COMPACT_ATOMS: atom_id res chain seq x y z
N MET A 1 14.17 2.25 -19.64
CA MET A 1 13.14 3.29 -19.48
C MET A 1 11.88 2.77 -20.15
N ILE A 2 10.74 2.69 -19.43
CA ILE A 2 9.46 2.23 -20.00
C ILE A 2 8.95 3.37 -20.87
N ASP A 3 8.76 3.12 -22.18
CA ASP A 3 8.19 4.09 -23.11
C ASP A 3 6.65 3.99 -23.06
N PHE A 4 6.03 4.83 -22.23
CA PHE A 4 4.57 4.86 -22.04
C PHE A 4 3.79 5.25 -23.31
N HIS A 5 4.42 5.88 -24.31
CA HIS A 5 3.73 6.30 -25.55
C HIS A 5 3.59 5.20 -26.60
N ARG A 6 4.33 4.10 -26.50
CA ARG A 6 4.29 2.99 -27.45
C ARG A 6 3.63 1.70 -26.96
N GLN A 7 3.41 1.55 -25.64
CA GLN A 7 2.88 0.32 -25.04
C GLN A 7 1.65 0.58 -24.16
N ASN A 8 0.71 1.40 -24.60
CA ASN A 8 -0.49 1.78 -23.81
C ASN A 8 -1.49 0.65 -23.55
N ARG A 9 -1.19 -0.61 -23.87
CA ARG A 9 -2.08 -1.73 -23.57
C ARG A 9 -1.34 -2.81 -22.80
N ASN A 10 -1.96 -3.26 -21.69
CA ASN A 10 -1.52 -4.42 -20.91
C ASN A 10 -0.22 -4.22 -20.11
N LEU A 11 -0.06 -3.06 -19.46
CA LEU A 11 1.03 -2.86 -18.49
C LEU A 11 0.77 -3.68 -17.23
N HIS A 12 1.85 -4.11 -16.57
CA HIS A 12 1.78 -4.68 -15.24
C HIS A 12 1.79 -3.55 -14.20
N ILE A 13 0.73 -3.43 -13.42
CA ILE A 13 0.60 -2.46 -12.33
C ILE A 13 0.61 -3.21 -11.01
N ILE A 14 1.63 -2.95 -10.22
CA ILE A 14 1.83 -3.55 -8.91
C ILE A 14 1.47 -2.49 -7.87
N LEU A 15 0.65 -2.85 -6.90
CA LEU A 15 0.15 -1.93 -5.88
C LEU A 15 0.47 -2.48 -4.50
N ASP A 16 0.93 -1.63 -3.61
CA ASP A 16 0.81 -1.94 -2.18
C ASP A 16 -0.66 -1.93 -1.76
N CYS A 17 -0.93 -2.45 -0.58
CA CYS A 17 -2.29 -2.57 -0.07
C CYS A 17 -2.60 -1.52 0.98
N ASP A 18 -1.83 -1.51 2.07
CA ASP A 18 -2.10 -0.67 3.24
C ASP A 18 -1.78 0.80 2.94
N ASP A 19 -2.74 1.68 3.20
CA ASP A 19 -2.68 3.12 2.91
C ASP A 19 -2.46 3.50 1.43
N VAL A 20 -2.50 2.52 0.52
CA VAL A 20 -2.58 2.72 -0.94
C VAL A 20 -3.97 2.33 -1.46
N LEU A 21 -4.41 1.12 -1.19
CA LEU A 21 -5.72 0.59 -1.57
C LEU A 21 -6.73 0.64 -0.42
N LEU A 22 -6.30 0.30 0.79
CA LEU A 22 -7.12 0.17 2.00
C LEU A 22 -6.63 1.14 3.09
N ASP A 23 -7.56 1.80 3.79
CA ASP A 23 -7.32 2.72 4.91
C ASP A 23 -6.88 1.93 6.17
N TRP A 24 -5.64 1.42 6.13
CA TRP A 24 -5.08 0.67 7.26
C TRP A 24 -4.88 1.58 8.47
N LEU A 25 -4.30 2.75 8.27
CA LEU A 25 -3.97 3.69 9.36
C LEU A 25 -5.22 4.19 10.09
N GLY A 26 -6.30 4.51 9.37
CA GLY A 26 -7.55 4.92 9.97
C GLY A 26 -8.20 3.81 10.79
N ALA A 27 -8.19 2.57 10.27
CA ALA A 27 -8.70 1.41 10.99
C ALA A 27 -7.82 1.06 12.21
N PHE A 28 -6.50 1.11 12.06
CA PHE A 28 -5.55 0.90 13.15
C PHE A 28 -5.74 1.92 14.28
N ARG A 29 -5.90 3.20 13.95
CA ARG A 29 -6.19 4.25 14.94
C ARG A 29 -7.45 3.93 15.74
N ARG A 30 -8.55 3.50 15.09
CA ARG A 30 -9.79 3.10 15.77
C ARG A 30 -9.57 1.90 16.69
N PHE A 31 -8.81 0.91 16.22
CA PHE A 31 -8.45 -0.27 17.02
C PHE A 31 -7.67 0.11 18.28
N VAL A 32 -6.58 0.89 18.14
CA VAL A 32 -5.78 1.30 19.31
C VAL A 32 -6.58 2.17 20.27
N SER A 33 -7.41 3.08 19.76
CA SER A 33 -8.28 3.89 20.61
C SER A 33 -9.22 3.03 21.46
N ALA A 34 -9.73 1.93 20.90
CA ALA A 34 -10.59 0.99 21.65
C ALA A 34 -9.79 0.16 22.67
N VAL A 35 -8.60 -0.32 22.31
CA VAL A 35 -7.75 -1.11 23.22
C VAL A 35 -7.25 -0.27 24.39
N GLU A 36 -6.78 0.94 24.12
CA GLU A 36 -6.26 1.87 25.13
C GLU A 36 -7.36 2.61 25.90
N ASN A 37 -8.64 2.44 25.52
CA ASN A 37 -9.77 3.16 26.08
C ASN A 37 -9.56 4.69 26.14
N ARG A 38 -8.92 5.23 25.10
CA ARG A 38 -8.70 6.67 24.93
C ARG A 38 -8.64 7.05 23.46
N PRO A 39 -9.05 8.26 23.07
CA PRO A 39 -8.90 8.69 21.68
C PRO A 39 -7.40 8.81 21.31
N ILE A 40 -7.06 8.34 20.12
CA ILE A 40 -5.77 8.62 19.46
C ILE A 40 -6.01 9.75 18.48
N GLU A 41 -5.47 10.91 18.79
CA GLU A 41 -5.67 12.13 18.01
C GLU A 41 -4.61 12.28 16.89
N GLY A 42 -4.99 12.99 15.83
CA GLY A 42 -4.10 13.30 14.73
C GLY A 42 -3.71 12.09 13.89
N LEU A 43 -2.58 12.21 13.20
CA LEU A 43 -1.96 11.20 12.36
C LEU A 43 -0.46 11.12 12.67
N PRO A 44 0.19 9.96 12.48
CA PRO A 44 1.64 9.85 12.68
C PRO A 44 2.38 10.67 11.61
N ASP A 45 3.50 11.24 11.97
CA ASP A 45 4.41 11.99 11.09
C ASP A 45 5.62 11.15 10.62
N SER A 46 5.71 9.92 11.09
CA SER A 46 6.78 8.97 10.77
C SER A 46 6.31 7.53 10.86
N TRP A 47 7.13 6.60 10.35
CA TRP A 47 6.89 5.15 10.45
C TRP A 47 7.04 4.64 11.90
N ASP A 48 7.77 5.33 12.76
CA ASP A 48 7.76 5.04 14.20
C ASP A 48 6.52 5.67 14.84
N MET A 49 5.47 4.88 14.93
CA MET A 49 4.19 5.31 15.51
C MET A 49 4.20 5.43 17.04
N SER A 50 5.32 5.07 17.70
CA SER A 50 5.37 5.02 19.17
C SER A 50 5.08 6.37 19.82
N GLY A 51 5.66 7.45 19.29
CA GLY A 51 5.42 8.82 19.74
C GLY A 51 3.97 9.26 19.56
N TRP A 52 3.39 8.98 18.39
CA TRP A 52 1.98 9.28 18.09
C TRP A 52 1.01 8.52 19.01
N LEU A 53 1.29 7.24 19.27
CA LEU A 53 0.47 6.41 20.13
C LEU A 53 0.69 6.70 21.62
N GLY A 54 1.79 7.37 22.00
CA GLY A 54 2.21 7.53 23.39
C GLY A 54 2.61 6.21 24.04
N LEU A 55 3.18 5.28 23.25
CA LEU A 55 3.59 3.94 23.66
C LEU A 55 5.10 3.77 23.50
N THR A 56 5.65 2.73 24.12
CA THR A 56 7.03 2.31 23.80
C THR A 56 7.10 1.72 22.39
N PRO A 57 8.26 1.71 21.71
CA PRO A 57 8.42 1.08 20.40
C PRO A 57 8.02 -0.41 20.38
N ALA A 58 8.25 -1.13 21.48
CA ALA A 58 7.83 -2.54 21.62
C ALA A 58 6.32 -2.67 21.67
N ALA A 59 5.63 -1.90 22.54
CA ALA A 59 4.18 -1.91 22.67
C ALA A 59 3.50 -1.44 21.36
N SER A 60 4.06 -0.43 20.68
CA SER A 60 3.56 0.00 19.37
C SER A 60 3.60 -1.14 18.33
N ARG A 61 4.69 -1.90 18.26
CA ARG A 61 4.80 -3.08 17.39
C ARG A 61 3.80 -4.17 17.76
N GLU A 62 3.59 -4.43 19.07
CA GLU A 62 2.58 -5.38 19.53
C GLU A 62 1.16 -4.97 19.13
N MET A 63 0.85 -3.67 19.17
CA MET A 63 -0.44 -3.15 18.69
C MET A 63 -0.62 -3.40 17.18
N VAL A 64 0.41 -3.17 16.35
CA VAL A 64 0.37 -3.46 14.90
C VAL A 64 0.10 -4.95 14.66
N VAL A 65 0.85 -5.83 15.33
CA VAL A 65 0.65 -7.28 15.22
C VAL A 65 -0.75 -7.67 15.69
N GLY A 66 -1.18 -7.17 16.84
CA GLY A 66 -2.51 -7.43 17.39
C GLY A 66 -3.64 -7.00 16.46
N PHE A 67 -3.50 -5.82 15.83
CA PHE A 67 -4.48 -5.34 14.84
C PHE A 67 -4.54 -6.25 13.62
N ASN A 68 -3.41 -6.60 13.03
CA ASN A 68 -3.39 -7.49 11.86
C ASN A 68 -3.95 -8.89 12.18
N HIS A 69 -3.84 -9.34 13.43
CA HIS A 69 -4.45 -10.59 13.91
C HIS A 69 -5.94 -10.44 14.29
N SER A 70 -6.45 -9.23 14.44
CA SER A 70 -7.85 -8.99 14.83
C SER A 70 -8.82 -9.31 13.68
N SER A 71 -10.11 -9.49 14.03
CA SER A 71 -11.16 -9.65 13.01
C SER A 71 -11.41 -8.36 12.23
N GLN A 72 -11.02 -7.20 12.75
CA GLN A 72 -11.20 -5.91 12.08
C GLN A 72 -10.32 -5.79 10.81
N PHE A 73 -9.18 -6.50 10.76
CA PHE A 73 -8.27 -6.48 9.62
C PHE A 73 -8.89 -6.96 8.28
N GLN A 74 -9.99 -7.71 8.33
CA GLN A 74 -10.70 -8.16 7.13
C GLN A 74 -11.78 -7.19 6.64
N TYR A 75 -11.96 -6.04 7.32
CA TYR A 75 -13.02 -5.07 7.03
C TYR A 75 -12.49 -3.64 6.94
N LEU A 76 -11.27 -3.48 6.42
CA LEU A 76 -10.74 -2.15 6.14
C LEU A 76 -11.54 -1.51 5.01
N GLU A 77 -11.78 -0.21 5.12
CA GLU A 77 -12.39 0.59 4.06
C GLU A 77 -11.39 0.86 2.94
N ALA A 78 -11.87 1.13 1.74
CA ALA A 78 -11.01 1.58 0.65
C ALA A 78 -10.45 2.98 0.92
N CYS A 79 -9.21 3.22 0.51
CA CYS A 79 -8.70 4.58 0.41
C CYS A 79 -9.56 5.41 -0.56
N PRO A 80 -9.66 6.74 -0.36
CA PRO A 80 -10.38 7.62 -1.28
C PRO A 80 -9.95 7.40 -2.73
N HIS A 81 -10.93 7.27 -3.63
CA HIS A 81 -10.75 7.05 -5.06
C HIS A 81 -10.08 5.73 -5.47
N ALA A 82 -9.72 4.82 -4.54
CA ALA A 82 -9.03 3.59 -4.90
C ALA A 82 -9.89 2.67 -5.78
N VAL A 83 -11.15 2.46 -5.43
CA VAL A 83 -12.05 1.54 -6.16
C VAL A 83 -12.23 1.99 -7.61
N GLU A 84 -12.60 3.25 -7.82
CA GLU A 84 -12.86 3.80 -9.16
C GLU A 84 -11.61 3.77 -10.04
N ASN A 85 -10.43 4.12 -9.47
CA ASN A 85 -9.20 4.18 -10.25
C ASN A 85 -8.64 2.78 -10.57
N VAL A 86 -8.71 1.83 -9.62
CA VAL A 86 -8.30 0.44 -9.85
C VAL A 86 -9.20 -0.22 -10.90
N THR A 87 -10.52 0.05 -10.85
CA THR A 87 -11.47 -0.41 -11.86
C THR A 87 -11.13 0.15 -13.24
N ALA A 88 -10.89 1.47 -13.33
CA ALA A 88 -10.50 2.12 -14.59
C ALA A 88 -9.21 1.52 -15.18
N LEU A 89 -8.18 1.28 -14.36
CA LEU A 89 -6.95 0.63 -14.81
C LEU A 89 -7.18 -0.78 -15.35
N LYS A 90 -8.08 -1.55 -14.72
CA LYS A 90 -8.46 -2.88 -15.22
C LYS A 90 -9.23 -2.81 -16.55
N GLU A 91 -10.17 -1.88 -16.67
CA GLU A 91 -10.95 -1.65 -17.89
C GLU A 91 -10.09 -1.19 -19.08
N MET A 92 -8.98 -0.49 -18.80
CA MET A 92 -7.96 -0.14 -19.80
C MET A 92 -7.15 -1.37 -20.27
N GLY A 93 -7.33 -2.54 -19.64
CA GLY A 93 -6.66 -3.80 -20.01
C GLY A 93 -5.34 -4.02 -19.29
N HIS A 94 -5.05 -3.29 -18.20
CA HIS A 94 -3.84 -3.50 -17.42
C HIS A 94 -3.96 -4.72 -16.50
N ARG A 95 -2.83 -5.36 -16.21
CA ARG A 95 -2.71 -6.46 -15.24
C ARG A 95 -2.41 -5.89 -13.86
N LEU A 96 -3.19 -6.28 -12.87
CA LEU A 96 -3.10 -5.74 -11.52
C LEU A 96 -2.62 -6.80 -10.55
N THR A 97 -1.56 -6.50 -9.78
CA THR A 97 -1.03 -7.36 -8.72
C THR A 97 -0.93 -6.57 -7.42
N VAL A 98 -1.37 -7.15 -6.32
CA VAL A 98 -1.12 -6.59 -4.98
C VAL A 98 0.11 -7.24 -4.38
N LEU A 99 1.03 -6.42 -3.85
CA LEU A 99 2.23 -6.86 -3.13
C LEU A 99 2.32 -6.14 -1.79
N THR A 100 1.97 -6.82 -0.71
CA THR A 100 1.84 -6.25 0.65
C THR A 100 2.65 -7.02 1.68
N SER A 101 3.24 -6.31 2.66
CA SER A 101 4.02 -6.90 3.76
C SER A 101 3.22 -6.88 5.06
N CYS A 102 2.06 -7.56 5.08
CA CYS A 102 1.13 -7.56 6.21
C CYS A 102 1.29 -8.78 7.14
N SER A 103 1.56 -9.95 6.60
CA SER A 103 1.84 -11.23 7.28
C SER A 103 1.94 -12.36 6.26
N ASP A 104 2.64 -13.44 6.61
CA ASP A 104 2.63 -14.74 5.94
C ASP A 104 1.75 -15.78 6.67
N ASN A 105 1.13 -15.40 7.78
CA ASN A 105 0.18 -16.27 8.49
C ASN A 105 -1.05 -16.54 7.61
N PRO A 106 -1.40 -17.83 7.34
CA PRO A 106 -2.49 -18.18 6.41
C PRO A 106 -3.84 -17.54 6.75
N LEU A 107 -4.16 -17.37 8.04
CA LEU A 107 -5.41 -16.73 8.46
C LEU A 107 -5.43 -15.24 8.11
N ILE A 108 -4.31 -14.52 8.33
CA ILE A 108 -4.20 -13.09 8.03
C ILE A 108 -4.20 -12.91 6.52
N VAL A 109 -3.48 -13.74 5.77
CA VAL A 109 -3.48 -13.76 4.30
C VAL A 109 -4.91 -13.96 3.77
N ALA A 110 -5.66 -14.92 4.32
CA ALA A 110 -7.04 -15.16 3.92
C ALA A 110 -7.94 -13.94 4.21
N ARG A 111 -7.78 -13.30 5.37
CA ARG A 111 -8.51 -12.06 5.72
C ARG A 111 -8.19 -10.90 4.78
N ARG A 112 -6.92 -10.71 4.42
CA ARG A 112 -6.49 -9.68 3.46
C ARG A 112 -7.11 -9.91 2.09
N LYS A 113 -7.06 -11.14 1.58
CA LYS A 113 -7.67 -11.50 0.30
C LYS A 113 -9.18 -11.27 0.33
N LEU A 114 -9.85 -11.74 1.38
CA LEU A 114 -11.30 -11.51 1.54
C LEU A 114 -11.65 -10.02 1.55
N ASN A 115 -10.88 -9.19 2.24
CA ASN A 115 -11.12 -7.74 2.28
C ASN A 115 -10.98 -7.12 0.88
N LEU A 116 -9.94 -7.49 0.12
CA LEU A 116 -9.76 -7.03 -1.25
C LEU A 116 -10.90 -7.51 -2.16
N ASP A 117 -11.30 -8.78 -2.06
CA ASP A 117 -12.40 -9.34 -2.85
C ASP A 117 -13.75 -8.67 -2.56
N LEU A 118 -14.02 -8.34 -1.29
CA LEU A 118 -15.26 -7.65 -0.89
C LEU A 118 -15.35 -6.22 -1.45
N ILE A 119 -14.22 -5.54 -1.62
CA ILE A 119 -14.18 -4.14 -2.06
C ILE A 119 -14.00 -4.02 -3.57
N PHE A 120 -13.07 -4.80 -4.15
CA PHE A 120 -12.65 -4.66 -5.55
C PHE A 120 -13.19 -5.79 -6.44
N GLY A 121 -13.71 -6.88 -5.86
CA GLY A 121 -14.05 -8.09 -6.63
C GLY A 121 -12.81 -8.84 -7.14
N ASP A 122 -12.99 -9.73 -8.09
CA ASP A 122 -11.93 -10.54 -8.72
C ASP A 122 -11.18 -9.74 -9.80
N ILE A 123 -10.54 -8.64 -9.38
CA ILE A 123 -9.87 -7.71 -10.30
C ILE A 123 -8.34 -7.93 -10.34
N PHE A 124 -7.76 -8.45 -9.26
CA PHE A 124 -6.33 -8.68 -9.14
C PHE A 124 -5.92 -10.06 -9.64
N GLU A 125 -4.93 -10.13 -10.54
CA GLU A 125 -4.37 -11.41 -11.00
C GLU A 125 -3.65 -12.16 -9.87
N GLN A 126 -3.02 -11.43 -8.97
CA GLN A 126 -2.30 -11.98 -7.83
C GLN A 126 -2.41 -11.06 -6.61
N VAL A 127 -2.52 -11.68 -5.43
CA VAL A 127 -2.37 -11.01 -4.14
C VAL A 127 -1.25 -11.74 -3.38
N ILE A 128 -0.11 -11.07 -3.28
CA ILE A 128 1.12 -11.58 -2.66
C ILE A 128 1.26 -10.93 -1.28
N CYS A 129 1.16 -11.74 -0.24
CA CYS A 129 1.36 -11.31 1.14
C CYS A 129 2.71 -11.80 1.65
N LEU A 130 3.50 -10.90 2.21
CA LEU A 130 4.81 -11.16 2.80
C LEU A 130 4.74 -11.04 4.33
N PRO A 131 5.69 -11.64 5.07
CA PRO A 131 5.86 -11.37 6.48
C PRO A 131 5.86 -9.88 6.79
N LEU A 132 5.32 -9.50 7.94
CA LEU A 132 5.25 -8.09 8.36
C LEU A 132 6.64 -7.45 8.37
N GLY A 133 6.80 -6.36 7.63
CA GLY A 133 8.05 -5.61 7.50
C GLY A 133 9.10 -6.26 6.59
N GLU A 134 8.78 -7.36 5.89
CA GLU A 134 9.70 -7.94 4.91
C GLU A 134 9.88 -7.02 3.70
N SER A 135 11.12 -6.98 3.19
CA SER A 135 11.45 -6.21 1.99
C SER A 135 10.77 -6.78 0.76
N LYS A 136 10.11 -5.93 -0.01
CA LYS A 136 9.45 -6.26 -1.27
C LYS A 136 10.44 -6.42 -2.44
N LYS A 137 11.73 -6.06 -2.26
CA LYS A 137 12.75 -6.00 -3.34
C LYS A 137 12.89 -7.31 -4.11
N LYS A 138 12.87 -8.46 -3.42
CA LYS A 138 12.97 -9.78 -4.06
C LYS A 138 11.82 -10.02 -5.04
N TRP A 139 10.60 -9.72 -4.63
CA TRP A 139 9.41 -9.89 -5.47
C TRP A 139 9.38 -8.88 -6.63
N LEU A 140 9.71 -7.62 -6.37
CA LEU A 140 9.84 -6.60 -7.41
C LEU A 140 10.89 -6.97 -8.45
N GLY A 141 11.96 -7.69 -8.05
CA GLY A 141 12.99 -8.16 -8.98
C GLY A 141 12.57 -9.31 -9.91
N ILE A 142 11.54 -10.10 -9.53
CA ILE A 142 11.04 -11.23 -10.33
C ILE A 142 9.74 -10.94 -11.07
N LEU A 143 8.94 -9.98 -10.59
CA LEU A 143 7.74 -9.54 -11.28
C LEU A 143 8.10 -8.79 -12.56
N GLU A 144 7.24 -8.92 -13.58
CA GLU A 144 7.44 -8.20 -14.82
C GLU A 144 7.48 -6.68 -14.57
N ARG A 145 8.44 -6.01 -15.21
CA ARG A 145 8.63 -4.57 -15.06
C ARG A 145 7.39 -3.80 -15.52
N GLY A 146 6.98 -2.85 -14.69
CA GLY A 146 5.79 -2.05 -14.94
C GLY A 146 5.73 -0.85 -14.01
N VAL A 147 4.53 -0.51 -13.57
CA VAL A 147 4.27 0.55 -12.59
C VAL A 147 4.24 -0.06 -11.19
N TRP A 148 4.92 0.56 -10.25
CA TRP A 148 4.91 0.21 -8.83
C TRP A 148 4.37 1.38 -8.01
N ILE A 149 3.39 1.15 -7.15
CA ILE A 149 2.71 2.18 -6.35
C ILE A 149 2.78 1.79 -4.87
N GLU A 150 3.32 2.69 -4.04
CA GLU A 150 3.72 2.41 -2.67
C GLU A 150 3.57 3.65 -1.78
N ASP A 151 3.46 3.50 -0.46
CA ASP A 151 3.50 4.58 0.52
C ASP A 151 4.75 4.54 1.44
N ASN A 152 5.58 3.48 1.35
CA ASN A 152 6.86 3.36 2.04
C ASN A 152 8.02 3.72 1.09
N TYR A 153 8.79 4.76 1.44
CA TYR A 153 9.87 5.28 0.59
C TYR A 153 10.93 4.22 0.24
N ASN A 154 11.34 3.39 1.20
CA ASN A 154 12.34 2.35 0.96
C ASN A 154 11.85 1.27 -0.03
N HIS A 155 10.58 0.94 0.04
CA HIS A 155 9.96 0.00 -0.92
C HIS A 155 9.74 0.65 -2.29
N ALA A 156 9.38 1.94 -2.35
CA ALA A 156 9.26 2.67 -3.60
C ALA A 156 10.61 2.76 -4.33
N VAL A 157 11.71 3.09 -3.62
CA VAL A 157 13.08 3.08 -4.15
C VAL A 157 13.49 1.67 -4.60
N SER A 158 13.12 0.64 -3.83
CA SER A 158 13.40 -0.75 -4.23
C SER A 158 12.73 -1.11 -5.56
N GLY A 159 11.54 -0.58 -5.84
CA GLY A 159 10.87 -0.74 -7.13
C GLY A 159 11.64 -0.07 -8.27
N HIS A 160 12.09 1.17 -8.04
CA HIS A 160 12.94 1.89 -9.00
C HIS A 160 14.23 1.11 -9.31
N ASP A 161 14.93 0.61 -8.29
CA ASP A 161 16.14 -0.21 -8.43
C ASP A 161 15.91 -1.47 -9.26
N CYS A 162 14.70 -2.06 -9.17
CA CYS A 162 14.30 -3.23 -9.95
C CYS A 162 13.81 -2.88 -11.37
N GLY A 163 13.79 -1.59 -11.73
CA GLY A 163 13.43 -1.10 -13.07
C GLY A 163 11.94 -0.85 -13.28
N HIS A 164 11.15 -0.77 -12.21
CA HIS A 164 9.76 -0.31 -12.27
C HIS A 164 9.70 1.22 -12.32
N LYS A 165 8.62 1.77 -12.87
CA LYS A 165 8.28 3.17 -12.69
C LYS A 165 7.59 3.31 -11.34
N SER A 166 8.31 3.86 -10.36
CA SER A 166 7.84 3.93 -8.98
C SER A 166 7.08 5.23 -8.70
N PHE A 167 5.91 5.08 -8.09
CA PHE A 167 5.07 6.16 -7.60
C PHE A 167 4.92 6.04 -6.08
N MET A 168 5.00 7.19 -5.42
CA MET A 168 4.90 7.30 -3.98
C MET A 168 3.62 8.02 -3.60
N VAL A 169 2.71 7.34 -2.90
CA VAL A 169 1.47 7.95 -2.40
C VAL A 169 1.77 8.75 -1.15
N ARG A 170 1.43 10.05 -1.15
CA ARG A 170 1.61 10.92 0.01
C ARG A 170 0.71 10.51 1.16
N ARG A 171 1.34 10.24 2.30
CA ARG A 171 0.66 10.01 3.58
C ARG A 171 1.34 10.85 4.67
N SER A 172 0.71 11.02 5.81
CA SER A 172 1.26 11.80 6.92
C SER A 172 2.65 11.30 7.35
N HIS A 173 2.81 9.99 7.45
CA HIS A 173 4.00 9.31 7.95
C HIS A 173 5.19 9.27 6.96
N ASN A 174 5.01 9.69 5.72
CA ASN A 174 6.10 9.64 4.72
C ASN A 174 6.54 11.02 4.18
N ARG A 175 5.91 12.10 4.62
CA ARG A 175 6.18 13.46 4.15
C ARG A 175 7.62 13.92 4.34
N SER A 176 8.30 13.42 5.35
CA SER A 176 9.70 13.74 5.62
C SER A 176 10.67 13.26 4.53
N HIS A 177 10.26 12.30 3.72
CA HIS A 177 11.05 11.79 2.59
C HIS A 177 10.81 12.56 1.29
N GLU A 178 9.80 13.44 1.23
CA GLU A 178 9.45 14.15 0.00
C GLU A 178 10.51 15.18 -0.35
N THR A 179 11.16 14.97 -1.49
CA THR A 179 12.17 15.88 -2.03
C THR A 179 11.70 16.38 -3.40
N PRO A 180 11.67 17.71 -3.64
CA PRO A 180 11.33 18.24 -4.95
C PRO A 180 12.23 17.68 -6.06
N GLY A 181 11.61 17.12 -7.11
CA GLY A 181 12.36 16.55 -8.24
C GLY A 181 13.09 15.24 -7.92
N ASP A 182 12.61 14.47 -6.95
CA ASP A 182 13.15 13.14 -6.63
C ASP A 182 13.30 12.30 -7.91
N PRO A 183 14.51 11.88 -8.29
CA PRO A 183 14.74 11.13 -9.51
C PRO A 183 14.29 9.66 -9.40
N LEU A 184 14.06 9.14 -8.21
CA LEU A 184 13.79 7.74 -7.94
C LEU A 184 12.30 7.42 -7.91
N VAL A 185 11.48 8.36 -7.42
CA VAL A 185 10.04 8.16 -7.26
C VAL A 185 9.25 9.38 -7.70
N THR A 186 8.04 9.15 -8.21
CA THR A 186 7.09 10.22 -8.54
C THR A 186 6.03 10.29 -7.45
N TRP A 187 5.94 11.44 -6.77
CA TRP A 187 4.98 11.66 -5.70
C TRP A 187 3.58 11.98 -6.23
N ILE A 188 2.58 11.30 -5.69
CA ILE A 188 1.16 11.44 -6.04
C ILE A 188 0.30 11.50 -4.77
N ASP A 189 -0.88 12.10 -4.82
CA ASP A 189 -1.78 12.15 -3.67
C ASP A 189 -2.70 10.92 -3.60
N ASP A 190 -3.06 10.36 -4.75
CA ASP A 190 -3.87 9.16 -4.94
C ASP A 190 -3.62 8.55 -6.34
N LEU A 191 -4.44 7.57 -6.74
CA LEU A 191 -4.24 6.84 -8.00
C LEU A 191 -4.70 7.59 -9.27
N ARG A 192 -5.41 8.72 -9.18
CA ARG A 192 -5.92 9.48 -10.33
C ARG A 192 -4.84 9.91 -11.32
N PRO A 193 -3.64 10.37 -10.89
CA PRO A 193 -2.56 10.69 -11.84
C PRO A 193 -2.08 9.48 -12.65
N ILE A 194 -2.17 8.25 -12.10
CA ILE A 194 -1.79 7.02 -12.82
C ILE A 194 -2.79 6.75 -13.93
N VAL A 195 -4.09 6.82 -13.63
CA VAL A 195 -5.16 6.66 -14.63
C VAL A 195 -4.98 7.68 -15.76
N SER A 196 -4.76 8.95 -15.42
CA SER A 196 -4.55 10.02 -16.41
C SER A 196 -3.27 9.83 -17.25
N LEU A 197 -2.22 9.25 -16.69
CA LEU A 197 -0.97 8.98 -17.40
C LEU A 197 -1.12 7.84 -18.41
N LEU A 198 -2.00 6.87 -18.13
CA LEU A 198 -2.15 5.65 -18.91
C LEU A 198 -3.36 5.67 -19.84
N SER A 199 -4.22 6.70 -19.73
CA SER A 199 -5.32 7.00 -20.67
C SER A 199 -4.77 7.61 -21.96
#